data_7fd8e63c647614b298e11770dc95786e
#
_entry.id   7fd8e63c647614b298e11770dc95786e
#
_cell.length_a   1.000
_cell.length_b   1.000
_cell.length_c   1.000
_cell.angle_alpha   90.00
_cell.angle_beta   90.00
_cell.angle_gamma   90.00
#
_symmetry.space_group_name_H-M   'P 1'
#
loop_
_entity.id
_entity.type
_entity.pdbx_description
1 polymer ?
#
loop_
_entity_poly.entity_id
_entity_poly.type
_entity_poly.pdbx_seq_one_letter_code
_entity_poly.pdbx_strand_id
1 'polypeptide(L)'
;MKLVIAIVNEEDSPNLLDRLGRRGYSATISGTRGGFLRIGNATIFCGVEDEQVEDVLTVFRESCTSRIQYVTPLPPVMEPGEMHIPTPVEKQVGGATIFVVPVDHFEKI
;
A
#
# COMPACT_ATOMS: atom_id res chain seq x y z
N MET A 1 23.38 -4.02 2.20
CA MET A 1 22.06 -4.24 1.56
C MET A 1 20.96 -4.26 2.60
N LYS A 2 19.85 -3.66 2.27
CA LYS A 2 18.65 -3.62 3.11
C LYS A 2 17.45 -4.13 2.33
N LEU A 3 16.50 -4.71 3.04
CA LEU A 3 15.20 -5.05 2.48
C LEU A 3 14.16 -4.08 3.04
N VAL A 4 13.51 -3.36 2.17
CA VAL A 4 12.39 -2.49 2.52
C VAL A 4 11.11 -3.31 2.36
N ILE A 5 10.36 -3.45 3.43
CA ILE A 5 9.07 -4.13 3.44
C ILE A 5 8.03 -3.09 3.79
N ALA A 6 7.09 -2.85 2.90
CA ALA A 6 6.09 -1.81 3.08
C ALA A 6 4.68 -2.36 2.90
N ILE A 7 3.83 -2.05 3.86
CA ILE A 7 2.40 -2.36 3.79
C ILE A 7 1.69 -1.06 3.42
N VAL A 8 1.07 -1.04 2.25
CA VAL A 8 0.45 0.14 1.67
C VAL A 8 -1.00 -0.14 1.29
N ASN A 9 -1.76 0.93 1.05
CA ASN A 9 -3.09 0.76 0.47
C ASN A 9 -2.96 0.24 -0.96
N GLU A 10 -3.78 -0.73 -1.32
CA GLU A 10 -3.76 -1.36 -2.64
C GLU A 10 -3.94 -0.36 -3.78
N GLU A 11 -4.72 0.70 -3.56
CA GLU A 11 -4.94 1.76 -4.56
C GLU A 11 -3.67 2.54 -4.87
N ASP A 12 -2.73 2.63 -3.93
CA ASP A 12 -1.48 3.37 -4.10
C ASP A 12 -0.39 2.53 -4.77
N SER A 13 -0.55 1.21 -4.82
CA SER A 13 0.51 0.31 -5.28
C SER A 13 0.91 0.47 -6.75
N PRO A 14 -0.01 0.66 -7.73
CA PRO A 14 0.42 0.82 -9.12
C PRO A 14 1.32 2.04 -9.35
N ASN A 15 0.95 3.19 -8.79
CA ASN A 15 1.74 4.41 -8.90
C ASN A 15 3.09 4.26 -8.19
N LEU A 16 3.08 3.62 -7.03
CA LEU A 16 4.29 3.39 -6.25
C LEU A 16 5.28 2.49 -7.00
N LEU A 17 4.81 1.39 -7.59
CA LEU A 17 5.65 0.50 -8.39
C LEU A 17 6.22 1.19 -9.62
N ASP A 18 5.41 2.02 -10.29
CA ASP A 18 5.86 2.80 -11.44
C ASP A 18 6.97 3.78 -11.05
N ARG A 19 6.79 4.50 -9.96
CA ARG A 19 7.78 5.47 -9.48
C ARG A 19 9.09 4.82 -9.03
N LEU A 20 9.00 3.69 -8.33
CA LEU A 20 10.19 2.92 -7.94
C LEU A 20 10.94 2.41 -9.17
N GLY A 21 10.21 1.88 -10.15
CA GLY A 21 10.80 1.38 -11.40
C GLY A 21 11.50 2.47 -12.21
N ARG A 22 10.94 3.67 -12.28
CA ARG A 22 11.54 4.80 -12.96
C ARG A 22 12.86 5.23 -12.33
N ARG A 23 13.03 5.02 -11.04
CA ARG A 23 14.28 5.29 -10.33
C ARG A 23 15.26 4.13 -10.36
N GLY A 24 14.92 3.05 -11.05
CA GLY A 24 15.77 1.88 -11.20
C GLY A 24 15.68 0.86 -10.08
N TYR A 25 14.69 0.96 -9.21
CA TYR A 25 14.49 0.01 -8.13
C TYR A 25 13.53 -1.10 -8.55
N SER A 26 13.92 -2.34 -8.25
CA SER A 26 13.05 -3.49 -8.46
C SER A 26 12.22 -3.75 -7.22
N ALA A 27 10.93 -3.75 -7.38
CA ALA A 27 10.00 -4.00 -6.28
C ALA A 27 9.05 -5.15 -6.64
N THR A 28 8.78 -5.99 -5.66
CA THR A 28 7.81 -7.08 -5.80
C THR A 28 6.61 -6.80 -4.92
N ILE A 29 5.43 -6.95 -5.48
CA ILE A 29 4.18 -6.81 -4.75
C ILE A 29 3.62 -8.17 -4.41
N SER A 30 3.17 -8.33 -3.17
CA SER A 30 2.39 -9.48 -2.74
C SER A 30 1.00 -9.02 -2.35
N GLY A 31 0.01 -9.50 -3.08
CA GLY A 31 -1.38 -9.29 -2.72
C GLY A 31 -1.75 -10.27 -1.61
N THR A 32 -2.15 -9.75 -0.48
CA THR A 32 -2.52 -10.60 0.63
C THR A 32 -4.03 -10.67 0.77
N ARG A 33 -4.53 -11.84 0.53
CA ARG A 33 -5.89 -12.22 0.86
C ARG A 33 -5.80 -13.26 1.96
N GLY A 34 -5.89 -12.84 3.20
CA GLY A 34 -5.84 -13.77 4.30
C GLY A 34 -5.80 -13.05 5.64
N GLY A 35 -6.03 -13.78 6.72
CA GLY A 35 -6.32 -13.24 8.03
C GLY A 35 -5.28 -12.33 8.68
N PHE A 36 -4.13 -12.14 8.09
CA PHE A 36 -3.08 -11.31 8.66
C PHE A 36 -3.05 -9.89 8.10
N LEU A 37 -3.43 -9.69 6.84
CA LEU A 37 -3.49 -8.36 6.24
C LEU A 37 -4.95 -8.04 5.88
N ARG A 38 -5.36 -6.84 6.24
CA ARG A 38 -6.71 -6.36 5.94
C ARG A 38 -6.92 -6.34 4.42
N ILE A 39 -8.13 -6.65 3.99
CA ILE A 39 -8.56 -6.48 2.60
C ILE A 39 -8.28 -5.03 2.19
N GLY A 40 -7.64 -4.83 1.04
CA GLY A 40 -7.32 -3.52 0.51
C GLY A 40 -5.89 -3.06 0.76
N ASN A 41 -5.06 -3.89 1.41
CA ASN A 41 -3.64 -3.62 1.57
C ASN A 41 -2.79 -4.51 0.67
N ALA A 42 -1.62 -3.99 0.30
CA ALA A 42 -0.61 -4.72 -0.45
C ALA A 42 0.72 -4.63 0.27
N THR A 43 1.53 -5.67 0.18
CA THR A 43 2.89 -5.67 0.72
C THR A 43 3.89 -5.57 -0.41
N ILE A 44 4.82 -4.62 -0.29
CA ILE A 44 5.85 -4.38 -1.28
C ILE A 44 7.21 -4.72 -0.67
N PHE A 45 7.99 -5.47 -1.42
CA PHE A 45 9.35 -5.85 -1.07
C PHE A 45 10.32 -5.20 -2.04
N CYS A 46 11.32 -4.50 -1.51
CA CYS A 46 12.33 -3.82 -2.33
C CYS A 46 13.70 -4.00 -1.70
N GLY A 47 14.58 -4.75 -2.36
CA GLY A 47 15.97 -4.90 -1.94
C GLY A 47 16.82 -3.77 -2.49
N VAL A 48 17.56 -3.08 -1.64
CA VAL A 48 18.37 -1.92 -2.03
C VAL A 48 19.70 -1.87 -1.27
N GLU A 49 20.66 -1.13 -1.81
CA GLU A 49 21.87 -0.83 -1.07
C GLU A 49 21.59 0.18 0.03
N ASP A 50 22.49 0.22 1.03
CA ASP A 50 22.29 1.08 2.21
C ASP A 50 22.11 2.55 1.84
N GLU A 51 22.86 3.05 0.88
CA GLU A 51 22.80 4.45 0.42
C GLU A 51 21.54 4.76 -0.39
N GLN A 52 20.80 3.77 -0.83
CA GLN A 52 19.56 3.95 -1.60
C GLN A 52 18.30 3.97 -0.72
N VAL A 53 18.43 3.62 0.55
CA VAL A 53 17.27 3.50 1.45
C VAL A 53 16.48 4.79 1.55
N GLU A 54 17.15 5.92 1.77
CA GLU A 54 16.46 7.21 1.91
C GLU A 54 15.73 7.63 0.64
N ASP A 55 16.27 7.34 -0.53
CA ASP A 55 15.59 7.64 -1.79
C ASP A 55 14.31 6.81 -1.93
N VAL A 56 14.38 5.53 -1.60
CA VAL A 56 13.20 4.65 -1.61
C VAL A 56 12.15 5.12 -0.61
N LEU A 57 12.56 5.46 0.61
CA LEU A 57 11.63 5.96 1.63
C LEU A 57 10.95 7.26 1.18
N THR A 58 11.68 8.13 0.47
CA THR A 58 11.10 9.35 -0.08
C THR A 58 9.98 9.05 -1.08
N VAL A 59 10.17 8.05 -1.93
CA VAL A 59 9.13 7.63 -2.88
C VAL A 59 7.86 7.17 -2.14
N PHE A 60 8.03 6.38 -1.08
CA PHE A 60 6.89 5.95 -0.26
C PHE A 60 6.18 7.12 0.42
N ARG A 61 6.93 8.05 1.01
CA ARG A 61 6.37 9.22 1.69
C ARG A 61 5.54 10.08 0.74
N GLU A 62 6.01 10.27 -0.48
CA GLU A 62 5.32 11.07 -1.49
C GLU A 62 4.12 10.36 -2.12
N SER A 63 4.17 9.04 -2.22
CA SER A 63 3.18 8.24 -2.95
C SER A 63 2.06 7.70 -2.06
N CYS A 64 2.27 7.60 -0.76
CA CYS A 64 1.37 6.92 0.17
C CYS A 64 0.83 7.86 1.25
N THR A 65 0.54 9.10 0.90
CA THR A 65 0.02 10.09 1.85
C THR A 65 -1.33 9.63 2.41
N SER A 66 -1.43 9.61 3.74
CA SER A 66 -2.69 9.33 4.41
C SER A 66 -3.72 10.43 4.10
N ARG A 67 -4.92 10.03 3.77
CA ARG A 67 -6.00 10.94 3.40
C ARG A 67 -7.34 10.37 3.82
N ILE A 68 -8.35 11.24 3.92
CA ILE A 68 -9.72 10.85 4.25
C ILE A 68 -10.51 10.75 2.95
N GLN A 69 -11.19 9.61 2.77
CA GLN A 69 -12.15 9.41 1.70
C GLN A 69 -13.54 9.26 2.29
N TYR A 70 -14.55 9.83 1.62
CA TYR A 70 -15.93 9.63 1.97
C TYR A 70 -16.50 8.52 1.11
N VAL A 71 -16.95 7.46 1.75
CA VAL A 71 -17.53 6.30 1.08
C VAL A 71 -19.00 6.23 1.43
N THR A 72 -19.84 6.09 0.40
CA THR A 72 -21.26 5.86 0.59
C THR A 72 -21.51 4.36 0.60
N PRO A 73 -21.83 3.77 1.77
CA PRO A 73 -22.11 2.34 1.82
C PRO A 73 -23.43 2.04 1.11
N LEU A 74 -23.44 1.01 0.27
CA LEU A 74 -24.67 0.50 -0.32
C LEU A 74 -25.40 -0.35 0.71
N PRO A 75 -26.71 -0.10 0.95
CA PRO A 75 -27.48 -0.96 1.84
C PRO A 75 -27.59 -2.35 1.24
N PRO A 76 -27.43 -3.42 2.05
CA PRO A 76 -27.44 -4.79 1.54
C PRO A 76 -28.78 -5.24 0.99
N VAL A 77 -29.89 -4.67 1.48
CA VAL A 77 -31.26 -4.95 0.99
C VAL A 77 -32.11 -3.70 1.10
N MET A 78 -32.78 -3.33 0.01
CA MET A 78 -33.81 -2.30 0.04
C MET A 78 -35.18 -2.96 -0.16
N GLU A 79 -36.10 -2.77 0.78
CA GLU A 79 -37.47 -3.16 0.58
C GLU A 79 -38.21 -2.17 -0.34
N PRO A 80 -39.16 -2.64 -1.17
CA PRO A 80 -39.91 -1.74 -2.02
C PRO A 80 -40.67 -0.70 -1.19
N GLY A 81 -40.42 0.58 -1.48
CA GLY A 81 -41.03 1.71 -0.79
C GLY A 81 -40.19 2.31 0.34
N GLU A 82 -39.06 1.75 0.69
CA GLU A 82 -38.14 2.37 1.62
C GLU A 82 -37.26 3.41 0.92
N MET A 83 -37.29 4.62 1.42
CA MET A 83 -36.32 5.64 1.03
C MET A 83 -35.15 5.54 1.97
N HIS A 84 -34.06 4.97 1.45
CA HIS A 84 -32.79 4.95 2.16
C HIS A 84 -31.89 6.06 1.62
N ILE A 85 -31.58 7.04 2.46
CA ILE A 85 -30.59 8.08 2.13
C ILE A 85 -29.27 7.58 2.67
N PRO A 86 -28.31 7.18 1.78
CA PRO A 86 -27.01 6.73 2.25
C PRO A 86 -26.28 7.90 2.91
N THR A 87 -25.77 7.65 4.11
CA THR A 87 -24.95 8.60 4.83
C THR A 87 -23.49 8.33 4.49
N PRO A 88 -22.72 9.30 3.95
CA PRO A 88 -21.30 9.13 3.69
C PRO A 88 -20.56 8.82 4.99
N VAL A 89 -19.69 7.84 4.93
CA VAL A 89 -18.81 7.44 6.03
C VAL A 89 -17.40 7.87 5.72
N GLU A 90 -16.74 8.52 6.67
CA GLU A 90 -15.33 8.86 6.55
C GLU A 90 -14.48 7.60 6.66
N LYS A 91 -13.58 7.42 5.70
CA LYS A 91 -12.58 6.34 5.72
C LYS A 91 -11.21 6.92 5.50
N GLN A 92 -10.28 6.61 6.41
CA GLN A 92 -8.90 6.94 6.22
C GLN A 92 -8.28 5.93 5.24
N VAL A 93 -7.68 6.43 4.17
CA VAL A 93 -7.00 5.63 3.14
C VAL A 93 -5.59 6.18 2.95
N GLY A 94 -4.71 5.36 2.34
CA GLY A 94 -3.32 5.70 2.14
C GLY A 94 -2.48 5.46 3.37
N GLY A 95 -1.32 6.11 3.42
CA GLY A 95 -0.31 5.83 4.42
C GLY A 95 0.49 4.58 4.09
N ALA A 96 1.52 4.31 4.88
CA ALA A 96 2.36 3.14 4.73
C ALA A 96 2.96 2.75 6.07
N THR A 97 3.08 1.44 6.29
CA THR A 97 3.88 0.90 7.39
C THR A 97 5.14 0.30 6.77
N ILE A 98 6.30 0.82 7.14
CA ILE A 98 7.54 0.49 6.48
C ILE A 98 8.52 -0.10 7.47
N PHE A 99 9.12 -1.23 7.10
CA PHE A 99 10.21 -1.86 7.82
C PHE A 99 11.45 -1.86 6.92
N VAL A 100 12.59 -1.48 7.49
CA VAL A 100 13.88 -1.60 6.82
C VAL A 100 14.72 -2.56 7.62
N VAL A 101 15.06 -3.70 7.03
CA VAL A 101 15.78 -4.75 7.72
C VAL A 101 17.10 -5.06 7.03
N PRO A 102 18.15 -5.39 7.77
CA PRO A 102 19.41 -5.79 7.16
C PRO A 102 19.27 -7.13 6.44
N VAL A 103 19.99 -7.30 5.34
CA VAL A 103 20.04 -8.54 4.57
C VAL A 103 21.41 -9.16 4.77
N ASP A 104 21.45 -10.31 5.41
CA ASP A 104 22.70 -11.03 5.67
C ASP A 104 23.19 -11.78 4.43
N HIS A 105 22.26 -12.22 3.61
CA HIS A 105 22.59 -12.98 2.40
C HIS A 105 21.55 -12.67 1.31
N PHE A 106 22.04 -12.39 0.13
CA PHE A 106 21.22 -12.21 -1.06
C PHE A 106 21.80 -13.05 -2.20
N GLU A 107 20.94 -13.81 -2.85
CA GLU A 107 21.36 -14.67 -3.96
C GLU A 107 20.26 -14.68 -5.03
N LYS A 108 20.68 -14.44 -6.26
CA LYS A 108 19.80 -14.54 -7.42
C LYS A 108 20.29 -15.69 -8.30
N ILE A 109 19.47 -16.68 -8.41
CA ILE A 109 19.78 -17.90 -9.18
C ILE A 109 19.23 -17.81 -10.59
#